data_103443a365b53b4e1e5a1fe2f4d67950
#
_entry.id   103443a365b53b4e1e5a1fe2f4d67950
#
_cell.length_a   1.000
_cell.length_b   1.000
_cell.length_c   1.000
_cell.angle_alpha   90.00
_cell.angle_beta   90.00
_cell.angle_gamma   90.00
#
_symmetry.space_group_name_H-M   'P 1'
#
loop_
_entity.id
_entity.type
_entity.pdbx_description
1 polymer ?
#
loop_
_entity_poly.entity_id
_entity_poly.type
_entity_poly.pdbx_seq_one_letter_code
_entity_poly.pdbx_strand_id
1 'polypeptide(L)'
;MSKRIPSTVFGLRLRQARLQADIPQDRLGVLIGLDEMTASARISRYETGVHEPPFEVAQKIGAALAVPTAYFYCEDDGLAEIVLSWGALKNGDRERAKDLVQELSARK
;
A
#
# COMPACT_ATOMS: atom_id res chain seq x y z
N MET A 1 -23.33 -0.99 13.19
CA MET A 1 -22.20 -1.90 13.29
C MET A 1 -20.87 -1.17 13.17
N SER A 2 -20.00 -1.34 14.14
CA SER A 2 -18.73 -0.64 14.12
C SER A 2 -17.79 -1.25 13.09
N LYS A 3 -17.04 -0.41 12.41
CA LYS A 3 -15.99 -0.87 11.50
C LYS A 3 -14.80 -1.32 12.34
N ARG A 4 -14.22 -2.43 11.96
CA ARG A 4 -12.97 -2.86 12.58
C ARG A 4 -11.86 -1.90 12.23
N ILE A 5 -11.06 -1.55 13.23
CA ILE A 5 -9.88 -0.73 13.06
C ILE A 5 -8.75 -1.64 12.58
N PRO A 6 -7.96 -1.24 11.58
CA PRO A 6 -6.81 -2.03 11.18
C PRO A 6 -5.86 -2.27 12.35
N SER A 7 -5.48 -3.54 12.57
CA SER A 7 -4.59 -3.91 13.67
C SER A 7 -3.15 -4.12 13.23
N THR A 8 -2.87 -4.02 11.92
CA THR A 8 -1.54 -4.20 11.38
C THR A 8 -1.16 -3.00 10.52
N VAL A 9 0.14 -2.80 10.35
CA VAL A 9 0.65 -1.77 9.44
C VAL A 9 0.14 -2.05 8.02
N PHE A 10 0.24 -3.30 7.58
CA PHE A 10 -0.22 -3.67 6.25
C PHE A 10 -1.68 -3.30 6.05
N GLY A 11 -2.54 -3.69 6.99
CA GLY A 11 -3.97 -3.42 6.90
C GLY A 11 -4.29 -1.92 6.84
N LEU A 12 -3.61 -1.14 7.67
CA LEU A 12 -3.77 0.31 7.68
C LEU A 12 -3.40 0.92 6.33
N ARG A 13 -2.22 0.56 5.82
CA ARG A 13 -1.74 1.11 4.54
C ARG A 13 -2.61 0.67 3.38
N LEU A 14 -3.05 -0.60 3.40
CA LEU A 14 -3.95 -1.10 2.38
C LEU A 14 -5.24 -0.29 2.34
N ARG A 15 -5.85 -0.08 3.51
CA ARG A 15 -7.08 0.72 3.59
C ARG A 15 -6.86 2.15 3.09
N GLN A 16 -5.77 2.79 3.51
CA GLN A 16 -5.45 4.15 3.08
C GLN A 16 -5.30 4.23 1.56
N ALA A 17 -4.54 3.31 0.97
CA ALA A 17 -4.32 3.32 -0.47
C ALA A 17 -5.61 3.03 -1.24
N ARG A 18 -6.42 2.09 -0.74
CA ARG A 18 -7.69 1.74 -1.37
C ARG A 18 -8.66 2.92 -1.37
N LEU A 19 -8.81 3.57 -0.23
CA LEU A 19 -9.68 4.74 -0.12
C LEU A 19 -9.19 5.90 -0.97
N GLN A 20 -7.87 6.11 -1.01
CA GLN A 20 -7.28 7.15 -1.84
C GLN A 20 -7.54 6.90 -3.33
N ALA A 21 -7.54 5.65 -3.75
CA ALA A 21 -7.82 5.26 -5.13
C ALA A 21 -9.33 5.19 -5.43
N ASP A 22 -10.16 5.34 -4.40
CA ASP A 22 -11.62 5.27 -4.51
C ASP A 22 -12.08 3.92 -5.10
N ILE A 23 -11.48 2.83 -4.63
CA ILE A 23 -11.79 1.47 -5.09
C ILE A 23 -12.43 0.69 -3.95
N PRO A 24 -13.68 0.16 -4.14
CA PRO A 24 -14.30 -0.67 -3.10
C PRO A 24 -13.57 -1.99 -2.88
N GLN A 25 -13.77 -2.60 -1.72
CA GLN A 25 -13.11 -3.86 -1.36
C GLN A 25 -13.38 -4.97 -2.38
N ASP A 26 -14.63 -5.14 -2.79
CA ASP A 26 -15.00 -6.18 -3.75
C ASP A 26 -14.31 -5.96 -5.10
N ARG A 27 -14.24 -4.73 -5.56
CA ARG A 27 -13.58 -4.39 -6.82
C ARG A 27 -12.09 -4.69 -6.75
N LEU A 28 -11.45 -4.30 -5.65
CA LEU A 28 -10.02 -4.58 -5.48
C LEU A 28 -9.76 -6.09 -5.50
N GLY A 29 -10.60 -6.85 -4.80
CA GLY A 29 -10.44 -8.31 -4.78
C GLY A 29 -10.53 -8.92 -6.17
N VAL A 30 -11.49 -8.49 -6.97
CA VAL A 30 -11.62 -8.97 -8.36
C VAL A 30 -10.42 -8.57 -9.20
N LEU A 31 -9.92 -7.32 -9.03
CA LEU A 31 -8.76 -6.84 -9.78
C LEU A 31 -7.50 -7.68 -9.54
N ILE A 32 -7.36 -8.26 -8.36
CA ILE A 32 -6.19 -9.11 -8.05
C ILE A 32 -6.47 -10.59 -8.29
N GLY A 33 -7.61 -10.93 -8.88
CA GLY A 33 -7.90 -12.30 -9.30
C GLY A 33 -8.69 -13.12 -8.30
N LEU A 34 -9.29 -12.52 -7.28
CA LEU A 34 -10.12 -13.25 -6.33
C LEU A 34 -11.51 -13.50 -6.91
N ASP A 35 -12.14 -14.58 -6.44
CA ASP A 35 -13.53 -14.89 -6.77
C ASP A 35 -14.43 -13.76 -6.29
N GLU A 36 -15.33 -13.30 -7.15
CA GLU A 36 -16.26 -12.23 -6.87
C GLU A 36 -17.04 -12.45 -5.57
N MET A 37 -17.44 -13.69 -5.29
CA MET A 37 -18.24 -14.03 -4.13
C MET A 37 -17.49 -13.85 -2.81
N THR A 38 -16.17 -13.94 -2.82
CA THR A 38 -15.35 -13.87 -1.61
C THR A 38 -14.41 -12.66 -1.57
N ALA A 39 -14.38 -11.87 -2.64
CA ALA A 39 -13.42 -10.78 -2.80
C ALA A 39 -13.48 -9.77 -1.66
N SER A 40 -14.65 -9.25 -1.35
CA SER A 40 -14.81 -8.24 -0.31
C SER A 40 -14.37 -8.77 1.05
N ALA A 41 -14.79 -9.98 1.40
CA ALA A 41 -14.44 -10.59 2.69
C ALA A 41 -12.92 -10.82 2.80
N ARG A 42 -12.28 -11.24 1.71
CA ARG A 42 -10.84 -11.48 1.70
C ARG A 42 -10.07 -10.18 1.91
N ILE A 43 -10.43 -9.14 1.17
CA ILE A 43 -9.78 -7.83 1.33
C ILE A 43 -10.03 -7.27 2.74
N SER A 44 -11.25 -7.42 3.27
CA SER A 44 -11.56 -6.98 4.62
C SER A 44 -10.65 -7.65 5.66
N ARG A 45 -10.40 -8.95 5.53
CA ARG A 45 -9.49 -9.66 6.44
C ARG A 45 -8.07 -9.16 6.36
N TYR A 46 -7.61 -8.77 5.17
CA TYR A 46 -6.29 -8.15 5.03
C TYR A 46 -6.25 -6.78 5.70
N GLU A 47 -7.30 -5.98 5.54
CA GLU A 47 -7.35 -4.63 6.13
C GLU A 47 -7.43 -4.67 7.66
N THR A 48 -8.17 -5.61 8.21
CA THR A 48 -8.31 -5.71 9.66
C THR A 48 -7.15 -6.43 10.34
N GLY A 49 -6.28 -7.09 9.56
CA GLY A 49 -5.15 -7.82 10.10
C GLY A 49 -5.46 -9.25 10.52
N VAL A 50 -6.68 -9.73 10.24
CA VAL A 50 -7.04 -11.13 10.52
C VAL A 50 -6.17 -12.08 9.71
N HIS A 51 -5.88 -11.72 8.46
CA HIS A 51 -4.94 -12.44 7.60
C HIS A 51 -3.95 -11.46 7.00
N GLU A 52 -2.73 -11.91 6.80
CA GLU A 52 -1.72 -11.14 6.06
C GLU A 52 -1.49 -11.84 4.72
N PRO A 53 -1.57 -11.11 3.60
CA PRO A 53 -1.39 -11.75 2.31
C PRO A 53 0.07 -12.13 2.07
N PRO A 54 0.32 -13.21 1.31
CA PRO A 54 1.67 -13.50 0.84
C PRO A 54 2.22 -12.34 0.01
N PHE A 55 3.54 -12.26 -0.11
CA PHE A 55 4.18 -11.15 -0.80
C PHE A 55 3.68 -10.99 -2.25
N GLU A 56 3.48 -12.11 -2.96
CA GLU A 56 2.99 -12.04 -4.34
C GLU A 56 1.61 -11.38 -4.43
N VAL A 57 0.76 -11.62 -3.43
CA VAL A 57 -0.56 -10.98 -3.37
C VAL A 57 -0.40 -9.49 -3.05
N ALA A 58 0.50 -9.15 -2.12
CA ALA A 58 0.80 -7.75 -1.82
C ALA A 58 1.28 -7.00 -3.06
N GLN A 59 2.10 -7.63 -3.90
CA GLN A 59 2.53 -7.04 -5.17
C GLN A 59 1.35 -6.77 -6.11
N LYS A 60 0.41 -7.72 -6.21
CA LYS A 60 -0.78 -7.55 -7.05
C LYS A 60 -1.65 -6.40 -6.54
N ILE A 61 -1.80 -6.30 -5.22
CA ILE A 61 -2.56 -5.21 -4.60
C ILE A 61 -1.89 -3.87 -4.92
N GLY A 62 -0.57 -3.79 -4.77
CA GLY A 62 0.17 -2.58 -5.09
C GLY A 62 0.00 -2.17 -6.55
N ALA A 63 0.08 -3.13 -7.46
CA ALA A 63 -0.13 -2.85 -8.89
C ALA A 63 -1.54 -2.34 -9.16
N ALA A 64 -2.55 -2.96 -8.54
CA ALA A 64 -3.94 -2.55 -8.73
C ALA A 64 -4.22 -1.15 -8.18
N LEU A 65 -3.56 -0.76 -7.11
CA LEU A 65 -3.74 0.54 -6.46
C LEU A 65 -2.71 1.58 -6.94
N ALA A 66 -1.80 1.20 -7.81
CA ALA A 66 -0.72 2.05 -8.34
C ALA A 66 0.17 2.62 -7.22
N VAL A 67 0.51 1.77 -6.25
CA VAL A 67 1.43 2.15 -5.17
C VAL A 67 2.57 1.11 -5.10
N PRO A 68 3.77 1.53 -4.66
CA PRO A 68 4.86 0.57 -4.45
C PRO A 68 4.51 -0.44 -3.37
N THR A 69 4.89 -1.69 -3.54
CA THR A 69 4.62 -2.73 -2.55
C THR A 69 5.18 -2.36 -1.18
N ALA A 70 6.35 -1.73 -1.15
CA ALA A 70 6.99 -1.31 0.09
C ALA A 70 6.12 -0.40 0.95
N TYR A 71 5.21 0.35 0.33
CA TYR A 71 4.30 1.24 1.05
C TYR A 71 3.52 0.51 2.14
N PHE A 72 3.08 -0.72 1.86
CA PHE A 72 2.26 -1.49 2.80
C PHE A 72 3.01 -1.89 4.07
N TYR A 73 4.33 -1.78 4.08
CA TYR A 73 5.17 -2.20 5.20
C TYR A 73 5.83 -1.04 5.92
N CYS A 74 5.48 0.20 5.57
CA CYS A 74 6.05 1.39 6.20
C CYS A 74 5.32 1.70 7.50
N GLU A 75 5.97 1.51 8.62
CA GLU A 75 5.42 1.89 9.93
C GLU A 75 5.37 3.40 10.09
N ASP A 76 6.41 4.07 9.64
CA ASP A 76 6.53 5.52 9.77
C ASP A 76 5.70 6.23 8.70
N ASP A 77 4.84 7.15 9.13
CA ASP A 77 3.97 7.88 8.19
C ASP A 77 4.76 8.72 7.20
N GLY A 78 5.84 9.36 7.66
CA GLY A 78 6.68 10.16 6.77
C GLY A 78 7.35 9.32 5.69
N LEU A 79 7.86 8.15 6.08
CA LEU A 79 8.44 7.23 5.10
C LEU A 79 7.38 6.75 4.11
N ALA A 80 6.18 6.42 4.59
CA ALA A 80 5.10 5.99 3.72
C ALA A 80 4.78 7.06 2.66
N GLU A 81 4.73 8.33 3.06
CA GLU A 81 4.50 9.44 2.13
C GLU A 81 5.61 9.54 1.09
N ILE A 82 6.87 9.38 1.51
CA ILE A 82 8.01 9.41 0.60
C ILE A 82 7.94 8.27 -0.40
N VAL A 83 7.57 7.07 0.06
CA VAL A 83 7.44 5.90 -0.82
C VAL A 83 6.36 6.12 -1.87
N LEU A 84 5.22 6.70 -1.49
CA LEU A 84 4.16 7.03 -2.46
C LEU A 84 4.66 8.04 -3.48
N SER A 85 5.33 9.09 -3.03
CA SER A 85 5.87 10.12 -3.92
C SER A 85 6.92 9.53 -4.87
N TRP A 86 7.78 8.65 -4.35
CA TRP A 86 8.77 7.96 -5.17
C TRP A 86 8.12 7.20 -6.32
N GLY A 87 7.02 6.49 -6.02
CA GLY A 87 6.29 5.74 -7.03
C GLY A 87 5.78 6.59 -8.18
N ALA A 88 5.49 7.87 -7.93
CA ALA A 88 4.99 8.81 -8.93
C ALA A 88 6.10 9.51 -9.72
N LEU A 89 7.37 9.40 -9.29
CA LEU A 89 8.46 10.09 -9.94
C LEU A 89 8.94 9.37 -11.20
N LYS A 90 9.39 10.15 -12.16
CA LYS A 90 10.10 9.64 -13.35
C LYS A 90 11.55 9.33 -13.00
N ASN A 91 12.21 8.52 -13.82
CA ASN A 91 13.57 8.05 -13.54
C ASN A 91 14.57 9.17 -13.24
N GLY A 92 14.56 10.26 -14.04
CA GLY A 92 15.48 11.38 -13.80
C GLY A 92 15.25 12.04 -12.45
N ASP A 93 13.98 12.20 -12.06
CA ASP A 93 13.65 12.78 -10.77
C ASP A 93 13.95 11.83 -9.62
N ARG A 94 13.85 10.52 -9.84
CA ARG A 94 14.25 9.54 -8.82
C ARG A 94 15.74 9.64 -8.51
N GLU A 95 16.59 9.85 -9.52
CA GLU A 95 18.02 10.03 -9.29
C GLU A 95 18.28 11.29 -8.46
N ARG A 96 17.60 12.39 -8.78
CA ARG A 96 17.72 13.64 -8.02
C ARG A 96 17.26 13.46 -6.58
N ALA A 97 16.15 12.75 -6.38
CA ALA A 97 15.64 12.49 -5.03
C ALA A 97 16.63 11.66 -4.21
N LYS A 98 17.23 10.63 -4.83
CA LYS A 98 18.26 9.82 -4.17
C LYS A 98 19.44 10.66 -3.75
N ASP A 99 19.92 11.51 -4.65
CA ASP A 99 21.07 12.37 -4.37
C ASP A 99 20.78 13.32 -3.20
N LEU A 100 19.59 13.90 -3.19
CA LEU A 100 19.18 14.79 -2.11
C LEU A 100 19.10 14.07 -0.75
N VAL A 101 18.48 12.88 -0.74
CA VAL A 101 18.37 12.09 0.48
C VAL A 101 19.76 11.73 1.00
N GLN A 102 20.66 11.29 0.10
CA GLN A 102 22.03 10.95 0.49
C GLN A 102 22.78 12.16 1.06
N GLU A 103 22.62 13.32 0.44
CA GLU A 103 23.23 14.56 0.92
C GLU A 103 22.73 14.90 2.32
N LEU A 104 21.41 14.86 2.52
CA LEU A 104 20.82 15.18 3.81
C LEU A 104 21.24 14.19 4.89
N SER A 105 21.32 12.91 4.56
CA SER A 105 21.68 11.87 5.53
C SER A 105 23.16 11.93 5.93
N ALA A 106 24.01 12.53 5.11
CA ALA A 106 25.43 12.68 5.41
C ALA A 106 25.72 13.87 6.34
N ARG A 107 24.75 14.74 6.57
CA ARG A 107 24.91 15.88 7.47
C ARG A 107 24.89 15.40 8.92
N LYS A 108 25.68 16.03 9.75
CA LYS A 108 25.74 15.72 11.17
C LYS A 108 25.25 16.86 12.02
#